data_cfc440d9025d5a2aa9e566799efac071
#
_entry.id   cfc440d9025d5a2aa9e566799efac071
#
_cell.length_a   1.000
_cell.length_b   1.000
_cell.length_c   1.000
_cell.angle_alpha   90.00
_cell.angle_beta   90.00
_cell.angle_gamma   90.00
#
_symmetry.space_group_name_H-M   'P 1'
#
loop_
_entity.id
_entity.type
_entity.pdbx_description
1 polymer ?
#
loop_
_entity_poly.entity_id
_entity_poly.type
_entity_poly.pdbx_seq_one_letter_code
_entity_poly.pdbx_strand_id
1 'polypeptide(L)'
;MEHKTISIAEQIFEQLEREILSGAYPRGELLTETKLSEKLGVSRTPIREALRRLDQEHIIKMTTKGAFVLGITKQDIDDIYEIRSRIEGLAAKLAAERATDEEIAELKNTVELQEFYTLKQDADNIKNMDSTFHRLMYHMSGSTPLYDTLEPLHKRIIKYRKA
;
A
#
# COMPACT_ATOMS: atom_id res chain seq x y z
N MET A 1 22.94 -14.81 5.76
CA MET A 1 21.81 -13.86 5.78
C MET A 1 22.34 -12.55 5.19
N GLU A 2 22.02 -12.24 3.95
CA GLU A 2 22.36 -10.94 3.38
C GLU A 2 21.47 -9.88 4.04
N HIS A 3 22.10 -9.01 4.84
CA HIS A 3 21.45 -7.79 5.30
C HIS A 3 21.25 -6.89 4.06
N LYS A 4 20.06 -6.91 3.50
CA LYS A 4 19.64 -5.98 2.44
C LYS A 4 19.68 -4.58 3.05
N THR A 5 20.77 -3.85 2.82
CA THR A 5 20.90 -2.47 3.26
C THR A 5 19.82 -1.65 2.58
N ILE A 6 18.84 -1.15 3.33
CA ILE A 6 17.78 -0.30 2.81
C ILE A 6 18.42 0.97 2.25
N SER A 7 18.11 1.33 0.99
CA SER A 7 18.68 2.52 0.36
C SER A 7 18.21 3.80 1.08
N ILE A 8 19.01 4.86 1.00
CA ILE A 8 18.63 6.18 1.55
C ILE A 8 17.32 6.66 0.92
N ALA A 9 17.12 6.45 -0.37
CA ALA A 9 15.87 6.80 -1.06
C ALA A 9 14.65 6.04 -0.50
N GLU A 10 14.82 4.76 -0.16
CA GLU A 10 13.78 3.95 0.49
C GLU A 10 13.43 4.49 1.88
N GLN A 11 14.43 4.79 2.70
CA GLN A 11 14.21 5.33 4.05
C GLN A 11 13.47 6.67 3.99
N ILE A 12 13.84 7.56 3.05
CA ILE A 12 13.18 8.84 2.83
C ILE A 12 11.74 8.63 2.35
N PHE A 13 11.52 7.70 1.43
CA PHE A 13 10.18 7.36 0.95
C PHE A 13 9.28 6.94 2.10
N GLU A 14 9.70 5.95 2.91
CA GLU A 14 8.95 5.46 4.06
C GLU A 14 8.69 6.53 5.12
N GLN A 15 9.68 7.41 5.36
CA GLN A 15 9.54 8.51 6.29
C GLN A 15 8.51 9.54 5.81
N LEU A 16 8.65 10.03 4.57
CA LEU A 16 7.74 11.02 3.99
C LEU A 16 6.32 10.46 3.86
N GLU A 17 6.19 9.19 3.47
CA GLU A 17 4.89 8.51 3.40
C GLU A 17 4.19 8.55 4.77
N ARG A 18 4.87 8.14 5.85
CA ARG A 18 4.32 8.19 7.21
C ARG A 18 3.96 9.62 7.62
N GLU A 19 4.87 10.59 7.40
CA GLU A 19 4.65 11.99 7.78
C GLU A 19 3.45 12.61 7.03
N ILE A 20 3.26 12.28 5.76
CA ILE A 20 2.11 12.74 4.96
C ILE A 20 0.81 12.08 5.43
N LEU A 21 0.81 10.76 5.59
CA LEU A 21 -0.39 10.02 5.97
C LEU A 21 -0.84 10.35 7.39
N SER A 22 0.10 10.64 8.31
CA SER A 22 -0.22 11.10 9.67
C SER A 22 -0.64 12.58 9.75
N GLY A 23 -0.59 13.32 8.62
CA GLY A 23 -0.96 14.73 8.56
C GLY A 23 0.13 15.70 9.03
N ALA A 24 1.36 15.23 9.28
CA ALA A 24 2.51 16.11 9.58
C ALA A 24 2.83 17.05 8.42
N TYR A 25 2.53 16.63 7.19
CA TYR A 25 2.44 17.49 6.02
C TYR A 25 0.98 17.56 5.58
N PRO A 26 0.28 18.68 5.81
CA PRO A 26 -1.13 18.81 5.47
C PRO A 26 -1.37 18.78 3.96
N ARG A 27 -2.58 18.35 3.57
CA ARG A 27 -3.02 18.36 2.17
C ARG A 27 -2.87 19.76 1.56
N GLY A 28 -2.29 19.83 0.36
CA GLY A 28 -2.02 21.07 -0.37
C GLY A 28 -0.69 21.73 -0.01
N GLU A 29 0.05 21.20 0.96
CA GLU A 29 1.40 21.69 1.23
C GLU A 29 2.34 21.42 0.06
N LEU A 30 3.23 22.39 -0.22
CA LEU A 30 4.23 22.29 -1.27
C LEU A 30 5.57 21.84 -0.69
N LEU A 31 5.96 20.61 -1.00
CA LEU A 31 7.26 20.04 -0.68
C LEU A 31 8.25 20.34 -1.81
N THR A 32 9.44 20.85 -1.48
CA THR A 32 10.51 21.08 -2.45
C THR A 32 11.74 20.25 -2.12
N GLU A 33 12.45 19.79 -3.18
CA GLU A 33 13.70 19.02 -3.01
C GLU A 33 14.71 19.76 -2.11
N THR A 34 14.79 21.08 -2.23
CA THR A 34 15.72 21.91 -1.46
C THR A 34 15.40 21.88 0.03
N LYS A 35 14.13 22.20 0.39
CA LYS A 35 13.70 22.19 1.80
C LYS A 35 13.83 20.80 2.44
N LEU A 36 13.48 19.74 1.69
CA LEU A 36 13.61 18.39 2.18
C LEU A 36 15.08 17.97 2.35
N SER A 37 15.96 18.38 1.41
CA SER A 37 17.41 18.15 1.49
C SER A 37 18.01 18.81 2.74
N GLU A 38 17.63 20.05 3.02
CA GLU A 38 18.06 20.78 4.21
C GLU A 38 17.53 20.15 5.50
N LYS A 39 16.22 19.81 5.54
CA LYS A 39 15.58 19.19 6.71
C LYS A 39 16.15 17.81 7.05
N LEU A 40 16.43 16.98 6.03
CA LEU A 40 16.84 15.58 6.21
C LEU A 40 18.37 15.39 6.18
N GLY A 41 19.14 16.41 5.84
CA GLY A 41 20.59 16.36 5.80
C GLY A 41 21.14 15.44 4.70
N VAL A 42 20.43 15.24 3.60
CA VAL A 42 20.79 14.35 2.48
C VAL A 42 20.83 15.10 1.16
N SER A 43 21.49 14.55 0.15
CA SER A 43 21.51 15.13 -1.20
C SER A 43 20.13 15.08 -1.87
N ARG A 44 19.93 15.86 -2.94
CA ARG A 44 18.64 15.95 -3.65
C ARG A 44 18.28 14.68 -4.44
N THR A 45 19.27 13.87 -4.83
CA THR A 45 19.02 12.67 -5.65
C THR A 45 18.10 11.66 -4.96
N PRO A 46 18.41 11.17 -3.74
CA PRO A 46 17.51 10.23 -3.06
C PRO A 46 16.16 10.85 -2.70
N ILE A 47 16.09 12.16 -2.48
CA ILE A 47 14.81 12.86 -2.27
C ILE A 47 13.95 12.83 -3.53
N ARG A 48 14.54 13.11 -4.70
CA ARG A 48 13.84 13.06 -5.98
C ARG A 48 13.29 11.67 -6.29
N GLU A 49 14.06 10.63 -6.00
CA GLU A 49 13.62 9.23 -6.15
C GLU A 49 12.45 8.93 -5.22
N ALA A 50 12.52 9.32 -3.95
CA ALA A 50 11.44 9.15 -3.01
C ALA A 50 10.16 9.91 -3.43
N LEU A 51 10.29 11.17 -3.86
CA LEU A 51 9.15 11.97 -4.34
C LEU A 51 8.52 11.36 -5.61
N ARG A 52 9.31 10.83 -6.55
CA ARG A 52 8.76 10.14 -7.72
C ARG A 52 7.92 8.92 -7.33
N ARG A 53 8.36 8.16 -6.35
CA ARG A 53 7.60 7.01 -5.84
C ARG A 53 6.31 7.44 -5.15
N LEU A 54 6.36 8.49 -4.33
CA LEU A 54 5.15 9.05 -3.69
C LEU A 54 4.14 9.59 -4.72
N ASP A 55 4.61 10.13 -5.85
CA ASP A 55 3.76 10.57 -6.97
C ASP A 55 3.11 9.34 -7.68
N GLN A 56 3.88 8.29 -7.92
CA GLN A 56 3.36 7.01 -8.46
C GLN A 56 2.31 6.36 -7.55
N GLU A 57 2.46 6.51 -6.24
CA GLU A 57 1.50 6.03 -5.24
C GLU A 57 0.33 7.00 -5.03
N HIS A 58 0.29 8.11 -5.79
CA HIS A 58 -0.73 9.16 -5.68
C HIS A 58 -0.88 9.78 -4.28
N ILE A 59 0.19 9.79 -3.49
CA ILE A 59 0.26 10.42 -2.17
C ILE A 59 0.60 11.91 -2.30
N ILE A 60 1.36 12.25 -3.34
CA ILE A 60 1.66 13.62 -3.75
C ILE A 60 1.37 13.79 -5.24
N LYS A 61 1.44 15.05 -5.71
CA LYS A 61 1.40 15.42 -7.13
C LYS A 61 2.61 16.24 -7.49
N MET A 62 3.48 15.70 -8.35
CA MET A 62 4.63 16.45 -8.87
C MET A 62 4.20 17.57 -9.81
N THR A 63 4.81 18.72 -9.64
CA THR A 63 4.62 19.90 -10.50
C THR A 63 5.95 20.60 -10.79
N THR A 64 5.95 21.62 -11.64
CA THR A 64 7.14 22.45 -11.91
C THR A 64 7.64 23.25 -10.70
N LYS A 65 6.76 23.46 -9.68
CA LYS A 65 7.07 24.21 -8.46
C LYS A 65 7.53 23.31 -7.31
N GLY A 66 7.32 22.00 -7.42
CA GLY A 66 7.58 21.00 -6.38
C GLY A 66 6.47 19.96 -6.30
N ALA A 67 6.39 19.25 -5.21
CA ALA A 67 5.44 18.20 -4.94
C ALA A 67 4.32 18.71 -4.02
N PHE A 68 3.07 18.70 -4.48
CA PHE A 68 1.90 18.99 -3.65
C PHE A 68 1.43 17.74 -2.91
N VAL A 69 1.22 17.86 -1.61
CA VAL A 69 0.67 16.79 -0.78
C VAL A 69 -0.80 16.56 -1.14
N LEU A 70 -1.14 15.35 -1.57
CA LEU A 70 -2.51 14.89 -1.79
C LEU A 70 -3.05 14.16 -0.56
N GLY A 71 -2.22 13.32 0.07
CA GLY A 71 -2.63 12.44 1.15
C GLY A 71 -3.68 11.41 0.68
N ILE A 72 -4.38 10.82 1.64
CA ILE A 72 -5.54 9.95 1.40
C ILE A 72 -6.70 10.50 2.24
N THR A 73 -7.82 10.82 1.62
CA THR A 73 -9.00 11.33 2.32
C THR A 73 -9.93 10.19 2.73
N LYS A 74 -10.84 10.47 3.68
CA LYS A 74 -11.91 9.53 4.01
C LYS A 74 -12.75 9.18 2.77
N GLN A 75 -13.07 10.17 1.93
CA GLN A 75 -13.81 9.94 0.70
C GLN A 75 -13.08 8.99 -0.25
N ASP A 76 -11.75 9.14 -0.41
CA ASP A 76 -10.96 8.20 -1.22
C ASP A 76 -11.09 6.76 -0.69
N ILE A 77 -11.14 6.59 0.63
CA ILE A 77 -11.29 5.26 1.25
C ILE A 77 -12.70 4.70 1.02
N ASP A 78 -13.73 5.53 1.20
CA ASP A 78 -15.12 5.13 0.96
C ASP A 78 -15.31 4.72 -0.52
N ASP A 79 -14.75 5.49 -1.46
CA ASP A 79 -14.78 5.18 -2.89
C ASP A 79 -14.01 3.89 -3.22
N ILE A 80 -12.85 3.66 -2.60
CA ILE A 80 -12.09 2.42 -2.77
C ILE A 80 -12.89 1.21 -2.27
N TYR A 81 -13.57 1.31 -1.12
CA TYR A 81 -14.41 0.22 -0.62
C TYR A 81 -15.58 -0.06 -1.58
N GLU A 82 -16.22 0.98 -2.12
CA GLU A 82 -17.30 0.80 -3.09
C GLU A 82 -16.80 0.12 -4.38
N ILE A 83 -15.66 0.54 -4.93
CA ILE A 83 -15.05 -0.09 -6.10
C ILE A 83 -14.75 -1.57 -5.81
N ARG A 84 -14.06 -1.85 -4.70
CA ARG A 84 -13.71 -3.22 -4.32
C ARG A 84 -14.94 -4.10 -4.15
N SER A 85 -16.00 -3.60 -3.49
CA SER A 85 -17.24 -4.35 -3.30
C SER A 85 -17.89 -4.79 -4.61
N ARG A 86 -17.70 -4.02 -5.68
CA ARG A 86 -18.24 -4.33 -7.01
C ARG A 86 -17.43 -5.37 -7.79
N ILE A 87 -16.11 -5.40 -7.61
CA ILE A 87 -15.23 -6.20 -8.47
C ILE A 87 -14.54 -7.37 -7.75
N GLU A 88 -14.43 -7.38 -6.41
CA GLU A 88 -13.84 -8.50 -5.67
C GLU A 88 -14.63 -9.80 -5.82
N GLY A 89 -15.96 -9.71 -5.95
CA GLY A 89 -16.78 -10.88 -6.23
C GLY A 89 -16.43 -11.58 -7.55
N LEU A 90 -16.02 -10.81 -8.56
CA LEU A 90 -15.52 -11.38 -9.81
C LEU A 90 -14.14 -12.04 -9.62
N ALA A 91 -13.24 -11.41 -8.87
CA ALA A 91 -11.94 -12.01 -8.56
C ALA A 91 -12.09 -13.33 -7.78
N ALA A 92 -12.96 -13.36 -6.76
CA ALA A 92 -13.26 -14.56 -6.00
C ALA A 92 -13.87 -15.69 -6.86
N LYS A 93 -14.81 -15.35 -7.75
CA LYS A 93 -15.39 -16.31 -8.69
C LYS A 93 -14.31 -16.94 -9.58
N LEU A 94 -13.48 -16.11 -10.21
CA LEU A 94 -12.42 -16.59 -11.09
C LEU A 94 -11.36 -17.38 -10.32
N ALA A 95 -11.03 -16.98 -9.09
CA ALA A 95 -10.14 -17.74 -8.23
C ALA A 95 -10.71 -19.14 -7.93
N ALA A 96 -12.00 -19.25 -7.60
CA ALA A 96 -12.64 -20.54 -7.37
C ALA A 96 -12.68 -21.45 -8.60
N GLU A 97 -12.70 -20.86 -9.81
CA GLU A 97 -12.73 -21.61 -11.07
C GLU A 97 -11.32 -22.05 -11.55
N ARG A 98 -10.26 -21.37 -11.12
CA ARG A 98 -8.91 -21.49 -11.71
C ARG A 98 -7.81 -21.90 -10.75
N ALA A 99 -8.07 -21.83 -9.44
CA ALA A 99 -7.06 -22.12 -8.43
C ALA A 99 -6.56 -23.56 -8.51
N THR A 100 -5.27 -23.74 -8.26
CA THR A 100 -4.69 -25.06 -8.04
C THR A 100 -4.94 -25.56 -6.63
N ASP A 101 -4.77 -26.86 -6.39
CA ASP A 101 -4.91 -27.45 -5.04
C ASP A 101 -3.88 -26.86 -4.08
N GLU A 102 -2.68 -26.53 -4.55
CA GLU A 102 -1.62 -25.89 -3.76
C GLU A 102 -2.01 -24.47 -3.34
N GLU A 103 -2.57 -23.67 -4.25
CA GLU A 103 -3.04 -22.31 -3.96
C GLU A 103 -4.21 -22.33 -2.96
N ILE A 104 -5.13 -23.30 -3.09
CA ILE A 104 -6.22 -23.51 -2.14
C ILE A 104 -5.68 -23.87 -0.76
N ALA A 105 -4.64 -24.72 -0.70
CA ALA A 105 -4.02 -25.09 0.58
C ALA A 105 -3.33 -23.88 1.23
N GLU A 106 -2.65 -23.02 0.46
CA GLU A 106 -2.04 -21.79 0.97
C GLU A 106 -3.10 -20.81 1.49
N LEU A 107 -4.23 -20.65 0.77
CA LEU A 107 -5.34 -19.80 1.20
C LEU A 107 -5.96 -20.30 2.52
N LYS A 108 -6.17 -21.61 2.66
CA LYS A 108 -6.66 -22.24 3.91
C LYS A 108 -5.72 -21.97 5.07
N ASN A 109 -4.42 -22.21 4.89
CA ASN A 109 -3.42 -21.94 5.92
C ASN A 109 -3.41 -20.46 6.34
N THR A 110 -3.61 -19.53 5.39
CA THR A 110 -3.72 -18.11 5.71
C THR A 110 -4.93 -17.79 6.59
N VAL A 111 -6.08 -18.43 6.34
CA VAL A 111 -7.29 -18.30 7.17
C VAL A 111 -7.07 -18.90 8.57
N GLU A 112 -6.49 -20.08 8.68
CA GLU A 112 -6.18 -20.73 9.96
C GLU A 112 -5.23 -19.86 10.81
N LEU A 113 -4.21 -19.26 10.19
CA LEU A 113 -3.32 -18.31 10.88
C LEU A 113 -4.06 -17.04 11.31
N GLN A 114 -4.99 -16.53 10.50
CA GLN A 114 -5.80 -15.36 10.87
C GLN A 114 -6.69 -15.67 12.07
N GLU A 115 -7.32 -16.85 12.12
CA GLU A 115 -8.10 -17.31 13.27
C GLU A 115 -7.22 -17.42 14.54
N PHE A 116 -6.02 -18.03 14.41
CA PHE A 116 -5.08 -18.12 15.52
C PHE A 116 -4.68 -16.74 16.06
N TYR A 117 -4.33 -15.78 15.18
CA TYR A 117 -3.97 -14.42 15.61
C TYR A 117 -5.17 -13.67 16.17
N THR A 118 -6.38 -13.94 15.70
CA THR A 118 -7.61 -13.37 16.25
C THR A 118 -7.82 -13.81 17.69
N LEU A 119 -7.64 -15.10 17.98
CA LEU A 119 -7.70 -15.62 19.35
C LEU A 119 -6.62 -15.02 20.26
N LYS A 120 -5.47 -14.67 19.71
CA LYS A 120 -4.36 -14.01 20.43
C LYS A 120 -4.53 -12.49 20.52
N GLN A 121 -5.53 -11.91 19.90
CA GLN A 121 -5.74 -10.46 19.80
C GLN A 121 -4.53 -9.70 19.21
N ASP A 122 -3.79 -10.36 18.31
CA ASP A 122 -2.61 -9.82 17.63
C ASP A 122 -3.04 -9.03 16.38
N ALA A 123 -3.36 -7.75 16.59
CA ALA A 123 -3.92 -6.88 15.56
C ALA A 123 -3.01 -6.74 14.32
N ASP A 124 -1.70 -6.75 14.50
CA ASP A 124 -0.77 -6.57 13.38
C ASP A 124 -0.69 -7.83 12.51
N ASN A 125 -0.65 -9.00 13.11
CA ASN A 125 -0.68 -10.26 12.38
C ASN A 125 -2.05 -10.52 11.75
N ILE A 126 -3.18 -10.13 12.38
CA ILE A 126 -4.51 -10.19 11.76
C ILE A 126 -4.53 -9.36 10.47
N LYS A 127 -4.04 -8.11 10.49
CA LYS A 127 -3.96 -7.24 9.30
C LYS A 127 -3.05 -7.83 8.21
N ASN A 128 -1.94 -8.48 8.61
CA ASN A 128 -1.04 -9.12 7.67
C ASN A 128 -1.70 -10.31 6.98
N MET A 129 -2.44 -11.14 7.72
CA MET A 129 -3.18 -12.28 7.16
C MET A 129 -4.33 -11.83 6.25
N ASP A 130 -5.10 -10.80 6.64
CA ASP A 130 -6.11 -10.15 5.80
C ASP A 130 -5.52 -9.71 4.46
N SER A 131 -4.36 -9.04 4.50
CA SER A 131 -3.66 -8.58 3.30
C SER A 131 -3.16 -9.74 2.44
N THR A 132 -2.65 -10.80 3.06
CA THR A 132 -2.19 -11.99 2.36
C THR A 132 -3.34 -12.72 1.69
N PHE A 133 -4.48 -12.89 2.39
CA PHE A 133 -5.69 -13.50 1.87
C PHE A 133 -6.18 -12.81 0.59
N HIS A 134 -6.34 -11.48 0.63
CA HIS A 134 -6.82 -10.72 -0.52
C HIS A 134 -5.85 -10.81 -1.71
N ARG A 135 -4.54 -10.69 -1.47
CA ARG A 135 -3.52 -10.79 -2.52
C ARG A 135 -3.49 -12.18 -3.17
N LEU A 136 -3.60 -13.25 -2.38
CA LEU A 136 -3.71 -14.61 -2.89
C LEU A 136 -4.95 -14.76 -3.76
N MET A 137 -6.12 -14.33 -3.29
CA MET A 137 -7.37 -14.39 -4.05
C MET A 137 -7.26 -13.64 -5.39
N TYR A 138 -6.65 -12.45 -5.40
CA TYR A 138 -6.45 -11.70 -6.65
C TYR A 138 -5.51 -12.45 -7.61
N HIS A 139 -4.43 -13.04 -7.10
CA HIS A 139 -3.49 -13.83 -7.89
C HIS A 139 -4.16 -15.08 -8.45
N MET A 140 -4.86 -15.86 -7.62
CA MET A 140 -5.57 -17.09 -7.99
C MET A 140 -6.66 -16.85 -9.04
N SER A 141 -7.18 -15.62 -9.16
CA SER A 141 -8.12 -15.26 -10.24
C SER A 141 -7.55 -15.47 -11.64
N GLY A 142 -6.20 -15.50 -11.77
CA GLY A 142 -5.50 -15.61 -13.05
C GLY A 142 -5.77 -14.43 -14.00
N SER A 143 -6.32 -13.33 -13.48
CA SER A 143 -6.66 -12.15 -14.26
C SER A 143 -5.72 -10.99 -13.93
N THR A 144 -4.72 -10.75 -14.78
CA THR A 144 -3.82 -9.61 -14.67
C THR A 144 -4.58 -8.28 -14.53
N PRO A 145 -5.64 -7.96 -15.33
CA PRO A 145 -6.38 -6.72 -15.16
C PRO A 145 -7.05 -6.57 -13.79
N LEU A 146 -7.56 -7.66 -13.19
CA LEU A 146 -8.13 -7.60 -11.85
C LEU A 146 -7.04 -7.40 -10.80
N TYR A 147 -5.94 -8.13 -10.89
CA TYR A 147 -4.81 -7.99 -9.99
C TYR A 147 -4.26 -6.55 -10.00
N ASP A 148 -3.96 -6.01 -11.19
CA ASP A 148 -3.41 -4.67 -11.37
C ASP A 148 -4.37 -3.56 -10.91
N THR A 149 -5.66 -3.84 -10.86
CA THR A 149 -6.65 -2.90 -10.34
C THR A 149 -6.82 -3.01 -8.83
N LEU A 150 -6.97 -4.23 -8.31
CA LEU A 150 -7.34 -4.48 -6.91
C LEU A 150 -6.17 -4.32 -5.93
N GLU A 151 -4.99 -4.80 -6.31
CA GLU A 151 -3.81 -4.77 -5.42
C GLU A 151 -3.37 -3.35 -5.03
N PRO A 152 -3.29 -2.35 -5.93
CA PRO A 152 -3.01 -0.97 -5.55
C PRO A 152 -4.09 -0.37 -4.65
N LEU A 153 -5.37 -0.64 -4.91
CA LEU A 153 -6.48 -0.15 -4.08
C LEU A 153 -6.41 -0.74 -2.67
N HIS A 154 -6.12 -2.04 -2.56
CA HIS A 154 -5.95 -2.70 -1.27
C HIS A 154 -4.77 -2.11 -0.48
N LYS A 155 -3.62 -1.89 -1.11
CA LYS A 155 -2.45 -1.25 -0.49
C LYS A 155 -2.77 0.14 0.05
N ARG A 156 -3.55 0.95 -0.66
CA ARG A 156 -3.95 2.29 -0.19
C ARG A 156 -4.78 2.22 1.09
N ILE A 157 -5.69 1.26 1.23
CA ILE A 157 -6.46 1.04 2.47
C ILE A 157 -5.53 0.67 3.62
N ILE A 158 -4.58 -0.25 3.40
CA ILE A 158 -3.63 -0.67 4.43
C ILE A 158 -2.82 0.52 4.94
N LYS A 159 -2.31 1.36 4.04
CA LYS A 159 -1.54 2.56 4.37
C LYS A 159 -2.37 3.54 5.21
N TYR A 160 -3.61 3.81 4.80
CA TYR A 160 -4.53 4.66 5.57
C TYR A 160 -4.81 4.13 6.97
N ARG A 161 -4.99 2.81 7.13
CA ARG A 161 -5.24 2.18 8.45
C ARG A 161 -4.03 2.21 9.37
N LYS A 162 -2.81 2.41 8.86
CA LYS A 162 -1.55 2.50 9.63
C LYS A 162 -1.21 3.93 10.05
N ALA A 163 -1.79 4.93 9.42
CA ALA A 163 -1.63 6.36 9.71
C ALA A 163 -2.59 6.83 10.80
#